data_724282d59dbc427a4a4126f28bf079d0
#
_entry.id   724282d59dbc427a4a4126f28bf079d0
#
_cell.length_a   1.000
_cell.length_b   1.000
_cell.length_c   1.000
_cell.angle_alpha   90.00
_cell.angle_beta   90.00
_cell.angle_gamma   90.00
#
_symmetry.space_group_name_H-M   'P 1'
#
loop_
_entity.id
_entity.type
_entity.pdbx_description
1 polymer ?
#
loop_
_entity_poly.entity_id
_entity_poly.type
_entity_poly.pdbx_seq_one_letter_code
_entity_poly.pdbx_strand_id
1 'polypeptide(L)'
;KAEGNADTSNPEDAKGSETGKIDPAEYERLKKFYDEIANAEFIANGKKVKGFTDPSKIIRSQQMLHDYSNKMRGINEYKPYLKALKEKGIIGDEEKFNFAMSLLDGDKATIKKHMEALKIDLVDLELDEDSKYVPKNYIPSKQSMVLDEAMEIASNIGVDSKLRSVIAKDWDDDSFSEFLNNPSVRNDLLTHMQDGTYEIVQNKINEL
;
A
#
# COMPACT_ATOMS: atom_id res chain seq x y z
N LYS A 1 -66.33 41.17 -13.89
CA LYS A 1 -65.61 42.42 -14.20
C LYS A 1 -64.13 42.17 -13.88
N ALA A 2 -63.20 42.19 -14.67
CA ALA A 2 -62.89 42.75 -15.98
C ALA A 2 -61.64 41.97 -16.42
N GLU A 3 -61.60 41.47 -17.62
CA GLU A 3 -60.77 41.93 -18.71
C GLU A 3 -59.26 41.84 -18.39
N GLY A 4 -58.44 40.93 -18.95
CA GLY A 4 -58.19 40.90 -20.41
C GLY A 4 -56.79 41.46 -20.62
N ASN A 5 -55.83 40.67 -20.89
CA ASN A 5 -54.94 40.97 -21.98
C ASN A 5 -54.10 39.73 -22.34
N ALA A 6 -54.35 39.24 -23.51
CA ALA A 6 -53.48 38.31 -24.20
C ALA A 6 -52.30 39.12 -24.78
N ASP A 7 -51.08 38.77 -24.39
CA ASP A 7 -49.92 39.21 -25.13
C ASP A 7 -49.29 38.00 -25.79
N THR A 8 -49.50 37.96 -27.10
CA THR A 8 -48.89 37.06 -28.06
C THR A 8 -47.46 37.52 -28.29
N SER A 9 -46.52 36.93 -27.64
CA SER A 9 -45.12 37.01 -28.06
C SER A 9 -44.68 35.69 -28.72
N ASN A 10 -44.42 35.83 -29.97
CA ASN A 10 -43.90 35.00 -31.02
C ASN A 10 -42.76 34.06 -30.56
N PRO A 11 -42.84 32.75 -30.83
CA PRO A 11 -41.71 31.83 -30.61
C PRO A 11 -40.88 31.72 -31.89
N GLU A 12 -40.13 32.75 -32.22
CA GLU A 12 -39.05 32.69 -33.20
C GLU A 12 -37.78 33.22 -32.56
N ASP A 13 -37.02 32.33 -31.93
CA ASP A 13 -35.55 32.35 -31.87
C ASP A 13 -35.04 31.17 -31.03
N ALA A 14 -35.51 29.98 -31.32
CA ALA A 14 -34.76 28.79 -31.01
C ALA A 14 -33.64 28.65 -32.06
N LYS A 15 -32.56 29.40 -31.87
CA LYS A 15 -31.31 29.12 -32.57
C LYS A 15 -30.92 27.68 -32.23
N GLY A 16 -30.97 26.85 -33.27
CA GLY A 16 -30.52 25.48 -33.25
C GLY A 16 -29.14 25.39 -32.58
N SER A 17 -29.06 24.61 -31.51
CA SER A 17 -27.83 24.07 -31.02
C SER A 17 -27.11 23.43 -32.19
N GLU A 18 -26.11 24.11 -32.74
CA GLU A 18 -25.13 23.48 -33.63
C GLU A 18 -24.57 22.30 -32.81
N THR A 19 -24.92 21.09 -33.22
CA THR A 19 -24.26 19.88 -32.81
C THR A 19 -22.79 20.08 -33.11
N GLY A 20 -22.04 20.47 -32.07
CA GLY A 20 -20.68 20.92 -32.18
C GLY A 20 -19.84 19.85 -32.87
N LYS A 21 -19.33 20.20 -34.03
CA LYS A 21 -18.26 19.43 -34.65
C LYS A 21 -17.09 19.49 -33.68
N ILE A 22 -16.74 18.33 -33.09
CA ILE A 22 -15.54 18.22 -32.26
C ILE A 22 -14.36 18.67 -33.14
N ASP A 23 -13.54 19.57 -32.63
CA ASP A 23 -12.31 19.99 -33.29
C ASP A 23 -11.49 18.74 -33.65
N PRO A 24 -11.03 18.59 -34.91
CA PRO A 24 -10.23 17.45 -35.33
C PRO A 24 -9.01 17.20 -34.42
N ALA A 25 -8.37 18.26 -33.91
CA ALA A 25 -7.25 18.16 -32.98
C ALA A 25 -7.68 17.62 -31.62
N GLU A 26 -8.85 18.01 -31.13
CA GLU A 26 -9.42 17.48 -29.89
C GLU A 26 -9.85 16.01 -30.05
N TYR A 27 -10.44 15.66 -31.20
CA TYR A 27 -10.79 14.27 -31.50
C TYR A 27 -9.55 13.36 -31.51
N GLU A 28 -8.47 13.75 -32.18
CA GLU A 28 -7.23 12.97 -32.19
C GLU A 28 -6.61 12.84 -30.79
N ARG A 29 -6.68 13.89 -29.98
CA ARG A 29 -6.22 13.85 -28.59
C ARG A 29 -7.03 12.87 -27.72
N LEU A 30 -8.36 12.91 -27.85
CA LEU A 30 -9.26 12.01 -27.14
C LEU A 30 -9.08 10.56 -27.60
N LYS A 31 -8.91 10.35 -28.90
CA LYS A 31 -8.66 9.04 -29.49
C LYS A 31 -7.33 8.46 -28.93
N LYS A 32 -6.26 9.23 -28.96
CA LYS A 32 -4.96 8.83 -28.41
C LYS A 32 -5.07 8.45 -26.93
N PHE A 33 -5.74 9.27 -26.14
CA PHE A 33 -5.99 8.99 -24.72
C PHE A 33 -6.79 7.69 -24.51
N TYR A 34 -7.83 7.48 -25.34
CA TYR A 34 -8.61 6.25 -25.29
C TYR A 34 -7.78 5.03 -25.66
N ASP A 35 -6.98 5.11 -26.71
CA ASP A 35 -6.12 4.03 -27.18
C ASP A 35 -5.03 3.69 -26.14
N GLU A 36 -4.46 4.69 -25.46
CA GLU A 36 -3.52 4.50 -24.36
C GLU A 36 -4.16 3.73 -23.21
N ILE A 37 -5.37 4.10 -22.79
CA ILE A 37 -6.10 3.39 -21.72
C ILE A 37 -6.49 1.97 -22.18
N ALA A 38 -6.98 1.82 -23.40
CA ALA A 38 -7.44 0.55 -23.95
C ALA A 38 -6.32 -0.48 -24.08
N ASN A 39 -5.10 -0.01 -24.37
CA ASN A 39 -3.92 -0.84 -24.55
C ASN A 39 -3.05 -0.91 -23.29
N ALA A 40 -3.41 -0.17 -22.23
CA ALA A 40 -2.64 -0.23 -20.99
C ALA A 40 -2.70 -1.64 -20.39
N GLU A 41 -1.53 -2.21 -20.14
CA GLU A 41 -1.37 -3.45 -19.40
C GLU A 41 -0.67 -3.15 -18.07
N PHE A 42 -1.16 -3.72 -17.00
CA PHE A 42 -0.52 -3.62 -15.70
C PHE A 42 -0.49 -4.97 -15.00
N ILE A 43 0.41 -5.12 -14.04
CA ILE A 43 0.54 -6.35 -13.27
C ILE A 43 -0.26 -6.19 -11.96
N ALA A 44 -1.26 -7.04 -11.77
CA ALA A 44 -2.00 -7.15 -10.52
C ALA A 44 -1.91 -8.58 -10.00
N ASN A 45 -1.45 -8.75 -8.76
CA ASN A 45 -1.24 -10.07 -8.14
C ASN A 45 -0.41 -11.02 -9.01
N GLY A 46 0.66 -10.51 -9.63
CA GLY A 46 1.54 -11.29 -10.51
C GLY A 46 0.94 -11.69 -11.86
N LYS A 47 -0.25 -11.18 -12.21
CA LYS A 47 -0.91 -11.44 -13.49
C LYS A 47 -1.02 -10.17 -14.31
N LYS A 48 -0.81 -10.28 -15.62
CA LYS A 48 -1.07 -9.19 -16.56
C LYS A 48 -2.58 -8.98 -16.69
N VAL A 49 -3.02 -7.75 -16.47
CA VAL A 49 -4.41 -7.33 -16.56
C VAL A 49 -4.49 -6.16 -17.53
N LYS A 50 -5.50 -6.16 -18.39
CA LYS A 50 -5.77 -5.03 -19.30
C LYS A 50 -6.54 -3.94 -18.57
N GLY A 51 -6.30 -2.69 -18.98
CA GLY A 51 -7.04 -1.54 -18.53
C GLY A 51 -8.53 -1.62 -18.89
N PHE A 52 -9.33 -0.86 -18.17
CA PHE A 52 -10.76 -0.75 -18.47
C PHE A 52 -10.99 0.31 -19.55
N THR A 53 -11.79 -0.03 -20.57
CA THR A 53 -12.22 0.88 -21.62
C THR A 53 -13.63 1.44 -21.38
N ASP A 54 -14.40 0.79 -20.51
CA ASP A 54 -15.74 1.21 -20.12
C ASP A 54 -15.63 2.36 -19.09
N PRO A 55 -16.17 3.57 -19.40
CA PRO A 55 -16.12 4.71 -18.49
C PRO A 55 -16.67 4.42 -17.10
N SER A 56 -17.75 3.63 -17.01
CA SER A 56 -18.35 3.26 -15.73
C SER A 56 -17.41 2.42 -14.89
N LYS A 57 -16.64 1.53 -15.51
CA LYS A 57 -15.63 0.72 -14.82
C LYS A 57 -14.43 1.57 -14.39
N ILE A 58 -14.01 2.53 -15.22
CA ILE A 58 -12.92 3.46 -14.87
C ILE A 58 -13.32 4.29 -13.65
N ILE A 59 -14.51 4.90 -13.66
CA ILE A 59 -15.03 5.68 -12.52
C ILE A 59 -15.11 4.81 -11.27
N ARG A 60 -15.68 3.62 -11.38
CA ARG A 60 -15.78 2.69 -10.25
C ARG A 60 -14.41 2.27 -9.71
N SER A 61 -13.43 2.04 -10.57
CA SER A 61 -12.07 1.69 -10.13
C SER A 61 -11.40 2.84 -9.38
N GLN A 62 -11.61 4.09 -9.81
CA GLN A 62 -11.12 5.27 -9.10
C GLN A 62 -11.78 5.43 -7.73
N GLN A 63 -13.09 5.23 -7.63
CA GLN A 63 -13.80 5.23 -6.34
C GLN A 63 -13.26 4.14 -5.41
N MET A 64 -13.09 2.92 -5.93
CA MET A 64 -12.53 1.81 -5.15
C MET A 64 -11.10 2.10 -4.70
N LEU A 65 -10.27 2.74 -5.55
CA LEU A 65 -8.90 3.12 -5.20
C LEU A 65 -8.89 4.17 -4.08
N HIS A 66 -9.78 5.16 -4.16
CA HIS A 66 -9.92 6.18 -3.14
C HIS A 66 -10.37 5.58 -1.79
N ASP A 67 -11.40 4.73 -1.82
CA ASP A 67 -11.90 4.03 -0.62
C ASP A 67 -10.85 3.10 -0.02
N TYR A 68 -10.12 2.37 -0.88
CA TYR A 68 -9.01 1.52 -0.45
C TYR A 68 -7.91 2.35 0.21
N SER A 69 -7.50 3.46 -0.40
CA SER A 69 -6.47 4.35 0.14
C SER A 69 -6.86 4.89 1.52
N ASN A 70 -8.13 5.28 1.69
CA ASN A 70 -8.64 5.75 2.98
C ASN A 70 -8.64 4.64 4.04
N LYS A 71 -9.10 3.44 3.69
CA LYS A 71 -9.09 2.27 4.58
C LYS A 71 -7.65 1.88 4.95
N MET A 72 -6.75 1.86 3.97
CA MET A 72 -5.34 1.53 4.22
C MET A 72 -4.65 2.57 5.10
N ARG A 73 -5.01 3.85 4.98
CA ARG A 73 -4.50 4.90 5.88
C ARG A 73 -4.85 4.61 7.33
N GLY A 74 -6.10 4.20 7.60
CA GLY A 74 -6.51 3.79 8.95
C GLY A 74 -5.79 2.53 9.46
N ILE A 75 -5.49 1.58 8.58
CA ILE A 75 -4.79 0.35 8.95
C ILE A 75 -3.28 0.58 9.16
N ASN A 76 -2.69 1.57 8.47
CA ASN A 76 -1.25 1.82 8.53
C ASN A 76 -0.74 2.08 9.96
N GLU A 77 -1.56 2.70 10.82
CA GLU A 77 -1.21 2.93 12.22
C GLU A 77 -1.07 1.61 13.00
N TYR A 78 -1.79 0.57 12.61
CA TYR A 78 -1.78 -0.75 13.27
C TYR A 78 -0.76 -1.72 12.65
N LYS A 79 -0.24 -1.44 11.45
CA LYS A 79 0.71 -2.33 10.76
C LYS A 79 1.89 -2.78 11.64
N PRO A 80 2.56 -1.90 12.42
CA PRO A 80 3.67 -2.33 13.28
C PRO A 80 3.26 -3.32 14.35
N TYR A 81 2.09 -3.13 14.95
CA TYR A 81 1.54 -4.03 15.97
C TYR A 81 1.13 -5.37 15.36
N LEU A 82 0.46 -5.33 14.20
CA LEU A 82 0.09 -6.54 13.47
C LEU A 82 1.31 -7.36 13.08
N LYS A 83 2.40 -6.69 12.65
CA LYS A 83 3.66 -7.36 12.33
C LYS A 83 4.25 -8.03 13.56
N ALA A 84 4.35 -7.33 14.70
CA ALA A 84 4.87 -7.89 15.95
C ALA A 84 4.06 -9.10 16.41
N LEU A 85 2.73 -9.04 16.33
CA LEU A 85 1.84 -10.15 16.68
C LEU A 85 1.98 -11.33 15.69
N LYS A 86 2.18 -11.05 14.39
CA LYS A 86 2.43 -12.08 13.38
C LYS A 86 3.76 -12.79 13.62
N GLU A 87 4.82 -12.07 13.94
CA GLU A 87 6.15 -12.63 14.26
C GLU A 87 6.11 -13.51 15.51
N LYS A 88 5.21 -13.22 16.46
CA LYS A 88 4.93 -14.07 17.64
C LYS A 88 4.02 -15.25 17.31
N GLY A 89 3.54 -15.36 16.09
CA GLY A 89 2.60 -16.41 15.65
C GLY A 89 1.23 -16.35 16.33
N ILE A 90 0.84 -15.16 16.81
CA ILE A 90 -0.46 -14.94 17.46
C ILE A 90 -1.53 -14.70 16.39
N ILE A 91 -1.21 -13.96 15.32
CA ILE A 91 -2.13 -13.74 14.20
C ILE A 91 -2.15 -14.98 13.31
N GLY A 92 -3.36 -15.48 13.03
CA GLY A 92 -3.58 -16.67 12.21
C GLY A 92 -3.66 -17.98 13.00
N ASP A 93 -3.48 -17.92 14.32
CA ASP A 93 -3.63 -19.03 15.24
C ASP A 93 -4.63 -18.63 16.34
N GLU A 94 -5.86 -19.12 16.20
CA GLU A 94 -6.97 -18.75 17.09
C GLU A 94 -6.70 -19.20 18.55
N GLU A 95 -6.09 -20.35 18.74
CA GLU A 95 -5.78 -20.87 20.09
C GLU A 95 -4.75 -19.97 20.78
N LYS A 96 -3.69 -19.60 20.08
CA LYS A 96 -2.67 -18.68 20.62
C LYS A 96 -3.22 -17.29 20.86
N PHE A 97 -4.09 -16.80 19.97
CA PHE A 97 -4.73 -15.52 20.16
C PHE A 97 -5.59 -15.53 21.44
N ASN A 98 -6.48 -16.53 21.58
CA ASN A 98 -7.35 -16.65 22.75
C ASN A 98 -6.55 -16.85 24.03
N PHE A 99 -5.47 -17.65 23.97
CA PHE A 99 -4.56 -17.83 25.10
C PHE A 99 -3.90 -16.50 25.51
N ALA A 100 -3.40 -15.71 24.56
CA ALA A 100 -2.80 -14.41 24.84
C ALA A 100 -3.82 -13.43 25.44
N MET A 101 -5.05 -13.42 24.92
CA MET A 101 -6.13 -12.60 25.47
C MET A 101 -6.51 -13.02 26.90
N SER A 102 -6.61 -14.31 27.17
CA SER A 102 -6.89 -14.82 28.52
C SER A 102 -5.78 -14.47 29.52
N LEU A 103 -4.51 -14.44 29.08
CA LEU A 103 -3.41 -13.95 29.90
C LEU A 103 -3.54 -12.46 30.24
N LEU A 104 -3.93 -11.64 29.26
CA LEU A 104 -4.15 -10.20 29.46
C LEU A 104 -5.33 -9.92 30.39
N ASP A 105 -6.38 -10.75 30.32
CA ASP A 105 -7.54 -10.68 31.21
C ASP A 105 -7.23 -11.17 32.64
N GLY A 106 -6.04 -11.71 32.88
CA GLY A 106 -5.62 -12.19 34.18
C GLY A 106 -6.26 -13.52 34.60
N ASP A 107 -6.70 -14.34 33.63
CA ASP A 107 -7.26 -15.66 33.94
C ASP A 107 -6.24 -16.55 34.66
N LYS A 108 -6.55 -16.88 35.90
CA LYS A 108 -5.66 -17.62 36.79
C LYS A 108 -5.30 -19.01 36.27
N ALA A 109 -6.23 -19.69 35.59
CA ALA A 109 -5.98 -21.01 35.04
C ALA A 109 -5.00 -20.94 33.87
N THR A 110 -5.18 -19.97 33.01
CA THR A 110 -4.29 -19.69 31.87
C THR A 110 -2.90 -19.27 32.35
N ILE A 111 -2.82 -18.38 33.35
CA ILE A 111 -1.55 -17.97 33.95
C ILE A 111 -0.82 -19.17 34.52
N LYS A 112 -1.51 -20.03 35.31
CA LYS A 112 -0.92 -21.24 35.86
C LYS A 112 -0.39 -22.16 34.77
N LYS A 113 -1.19 -22.44 33.76
CA LYS A 113 -0.79 -23.26 32.58
C LYS A 113 0.45 -22.69 31.90
N HIS A 114 0.53 -21.37 31.75
CA HIS A 114 1.66 -20.70 31.12
C HIS A 114 2.93 -20.85 31.93
N MET A 115 2.86 -20.67 33.26
CA MET A 115 3.98 -20.86 34.17
C MET A 115 4.49 -22.31 34.17
N GLU A 116 3.58 -23.28 34.20
CA GLU A 116 3.91 -24.69 34.08
C GLU A 116 4.63 -25.00 32.74
N ALA A 117 4.14 -24.45 31.63
CA ALA A 117 4.76 -24.62 30.31
C ALA A 117 6.18 -24.02 30.24
N LEU A 118 6.41 -22.91 30.92
CA LEU A 118 7.72 -22.26 31.05
C LEU A 118 8.60 -22.89 32.10
N LYS A 119 8.09 -23.88 32.89
CA LYS A 119 8.77 -24.49 34.02
C LYS A 119 9.21 -23.47 35.09
N ILE A 120 8.37 -22.44 35.28
CA ILE A 120 8.60 -21.42 36.30
C ILE A 120 7.88 -21.84 37.57
N ASP A 121 8.64 -22.07 38.65
CA ASP A 121 8.07 -22.23 39.98
C ASP A 121 7.95 -20.86 40.66
N LEU A 122 6.79 -20.60 41.29
CA LEU A 122 6.58 -19.35 42.05
C LEU A 122 7.53 -19.19 43.21
N VAL A 123 8.01 -20.32 43.76
CA VAL A 123 8.98 -20.34 44.85
C VAL A 123 10.37 -19.95 44.36
N ASP A 124 10.72 -20.27 43.12
CA ASP A 124 12.00 -19.93 42.49
C ASP A 124 12.06 -18.50 41.94
N LEU A 125 10.92 -17.80 41.89
CA LEU A 125 10.88 -16.39 41.57
C LEU A 125 11.34 -15.56 42.80
N GLU A 126 12.61 -15.71 43.17
CA GLU A 126 13.29 -14.72 44.01
C GLU A 126 13.39 -13.43 43.18
N LEU A 127 12.32 -12.64 43.21
CA LEU A 127 12.37 -11.27 42.70
C LEU A 127 13.18 -10.49 43.74
N ASP A 128 14.42 -10.18 43.42
CA ASP A 128 15.16 -9.16 44.16
C ASP A 128 14.27 -7.92 44.29
N GLU A 129 14.13 -7.38 45.49
CA GLU A 129 13.32 -6.20 45.79
C GLU A 129 13.64 -5.02 44.83
N ASP A 130 14.82 -5.03 44.19
CA ASP A 130 15.29 -4.06 43.20
C ASP A 130 14.99 -4.45 41.74
N SER A 131 14.40 -5.63 41.47
CA SER A 131 14.09 -6.04 40.11
C SER A 131 12.93 -5.21 39.55
N LYS A 132 13.26 -4.17 38.79
CA LYS A 132 12.27 -3.33 38.09
C LYS A 132 11.88 -3.94 36.77
N TYR A 133 10.58 -4.00 36.52
CA TYR A 133 10.06 -4.35 35.19
C TYR A 133 10.55 -3.35 34.18
N VAL A 134 11.29 -3.81 33.17
CA VAL A 134 11.69 -3.02 32.00
C VAL A 134 10.93 -3.56 30.78
N PRO A 135 9.98 -2.79 30.24
CA PRO A 135 9.23 -3.24 29.08
C PRO A 135 10.16 -3.39 27.87
N LYS A 136 10.07 -4.55 27.20
CA LYS A 136 10.75 -4.77 25.92
C LYS A 136 9.97 -4.13 24.80
N ASN A 137 10.67 -3.45 23.89
CA ASN A 137 10.04 -2.91 22.69
C ASN A 137 9.98 -4.02 21.61
N TYR A 138 8.78 -4.48 21.31
CA TYR A 138 8.51 -5.46 20.25
C TYR A 138 8.03 -4.82 18.95
N ILE A 139 7.85 -3.50 18.93
CA ILE A 139 7.32 -2.79 17.75
C ILE A 139 8.48 -2.51 16.81
N PRO A 140 8.40 -2.97 15.54
CA PRO A 140 9.40 -2.67 14.52
C PRO A 140 9.55 -1.17 14.29
N SER A 141 10.76 -0.72 13.99
CA SER A 141 10.99 0.67 13.62
C SER A 141 10.29 1.01 12.30
N LYS A 142 10.00 2.30 12.09
CA LYS A 142 9.44 2.75 10.79
C LYS A 142 10.33 2.37 9.61
N GLN A 143 11.64 2.47 9.77
CA GLN A 143 12.62 2.12 8.74
C GLN A 143 12.56 0.62 8.41
N SER A 144 12.50 -0.25 9.41
CA SER A 144 12.30 -1.69 9.21
C SER A 144 11.00 -2.00 8.46
N MET A 145 9.91 -1.31 8.81
CA MET A 145 8.63 -1.49 8.14
C MET A 145 8.68 -1.08 6.66
N VAL A 146 9.33 0.05 6.35
CA VAL A 146 9.49 0.53 4.97
C VAL A 146 10.35 -0.42 4.15
N LEU A 147 11.43 -0.93 4.73
CA LEU A 147 12.30 -1.91 4.06
C LEU A 147 11.56 -3.20 3.76
N ASP A 148 10.80 -3.73 4.72
CA ASP A 148 10.02 -4.95 4.52
C ASP A 148 8.95 -4.78 3.43
N GLU A 149 8.27 -3.63 3.41
CA GLU A 149 7.28 -3.32 2.36
C GLU A 149 7.95 -3.23 0.97
N ALA A 150 9.11 -2.59 0.89
CA ALA A 150 9.89 -2.54 -0.35
C ALA A 150 10.35 -3.93 -0.81
N MET A 151 10.78 -4.78 0.12
CA MET A 151 11.18 -6.15 -0.17
C MET A 151 10.00 -7.02 -0.61
N GLU A 152 8.81 -6.82 -0.03
CA GLU A 152 7.59 -7.50 -0.46
C GLU A 152 7.19 -7.09 -1.88
N ILE A 153 7.22 -5.79 -2.20
CA ILE A 153 6.98 -5.30 -3.56
C ILE A 153 8.00 -5.89 -4.53
N ALA A 154 9.29 -5.82 -4.19
CA ALA A 154 10.37 -6.36 -5.01
C ALA A 154 10.20 -7.86 -5.29
N SER A 155 9.76 -8.63 -4.30
CA SER A 155 9.47 -10.06 -4.44
C SER A 155 8.29 -10.30 -5.40
N ASN A 156 7.23 -9.50 -5.28
CA ASN A 156 6.05 -9.62 -6.14
C ASN A 156 6.35 -9.32 -7.62
N ILE A 157 7.36 -8.49 -7.90
CA ILE A 157 7.79 -8.15 -9.26
C ILE A 157 9.06 -8.90 -9.71
N GLY A 158 9.59 -9.78 -8.84
CA GLY A 158 10.72 -10.68 -9.18
C GLY A 158 12.11 -10.02 -9.16
N VAL A 159 12.28 -8.92 -8.40
CA VAL A 159 13.56 -8.18 -8.30
C VAL A 159 14.16 -8.15 -6.89
N ASP A 160 13.63 -8.93 -5.96
CA ASP A 160 14.06 -8.95 -4.56
C ASP A 160 15.54 -9.32 -4.39
N SER A 161 16.04 -10.28 -5.15
CA SER A 161 17.45 -10.67 -5.12
C SER A 161 18.38 -9.54 -5.59
N LYS A 162 17.97 -8.79 -6.62
CA LYS A 162 18.70 -7.61 -7.11
C LYS A 162 18.73 -6.52 -6.06
N LEU A 163 17.56 -6.17 -5.52
CA LEU A 163 17.44 -5.15 -4.49
C LEU A 163 18.31 -5.48 -3.27
N ARG A 164 18.29 -6.73 -2.78
CA ARG A 164 19.17 -7.17 -1.69
C ARG A 164 20.64 -6.98 -2.00
N SER A 165 21.05 -7.35 -3.22
CA SER A 165 22.45 -7.22 -3.64
C SER A 165 22.90 -5.77 -3.67
N VAL A 166 22.06 -4.89 -4.21
CA VAL A 166 22.34 -3.45 -4.31
C VAL A 166 22.45 -2.82 -2.93
N ILE A 167 21.50 -3.09 -2.04
CA ILE A 167 21.53 -2.59 -0.65
C ILE A 167 22.79 -3.09 0.10
N ALA A 168 23.18 -4.34 -0.11
CA ALA A 168 24.26 -4.95 0.65
C ALA A 168 25.67 -4.60 0.15
N LYS A 169 25.82 -4.23 -1.14
CA LYS A 169 27.14 -4.11 -1.78
C LYS A 169 27.42 -2.72 -2.33
N ASP A 170 26.40 -2.05 -2.85
CA ASP A 170 26.60 -0.91 -3.73
C ASP A 170 26.22 0.41 -3.04
N TRP A 171 25.44 0.36 -1.96
CA TRP A 171 24.92 1.54 -1.29
C TRP A 171 25.71 1.90 -0.06
N ASP A 172 25.93 3.20 0.09
CA ASP A 172 26.32 3.86 1.33
C ASP A 172 25.11 4.18 2.21
N ASP A 173 25.37 4.69 3.41
CA ASP A 173 24.33 5.03 4.38
C ASP A 173 23.38 6.12 3.86
N ASP A 174 23.88 7.07 3.05
CA ASP A 174 23.10 8.16 2.50
C ASP A 174 22.13 7.65 1.43
N SER A 175 22.59 6.81 0.51
CA SER A 175 21.76 6.16 -0.50
C SER A 175 20.69 5.28 0.13
N PHE A 176 21.03 4.52 1.16
CA PHE A 176 20.08 3.71 1.89
C PHE A 176 19.05 4.56 2.65
N SER A 177 19.48 5.64 3.26
CA SER A 177 18.60 6.61 3.94
C SER A 177 17.64 7.26 2.97
N GLU A 178 18.10 7.66 1.78
CA GLU A 178 17.24 8.26 0.73
C GLU A 178 16.18 7.25 0.26
N PHE A 179 16.57 6.00 0.02
CA PHE A 179 15.64 4.93 -0.33
C PHE A 179 14.54 4.72 0.73
N LEU A 180 14.90 4.75 2.02
CA LEU A 180 13.95 4.56 3.10
C LEU A 180 12.98 5.75 3.26
N ASN A 181 13.49 6.97 3.06
CA ASN A 181 12.73 8.19 3.36
C ASN A 181 11.97 8.75 2.16
N ASN A 182 12.35 8.38 0.92
CA ASN A 182 11.74 8.92 -0.29
C ASN A 182 10.97 7.85 -1.07
N PRO A 183 9.62 7.83 -0.98
CA PRO A 183 8.79 6.85 -1.69
C PRO A 183 8.94 6.91 -3.22
N SER A 184 9.18 8.10 -3.80
CA SER A 184 9.37 8.23 -5.25
C SER A 184 10.63 7.52 -5.70
N VAL A 185 11.78 7.81 -5.06
CA VAL A 185 13.06 7.14 -5.34
C VAL A 185 12.92 5.63 -5.25
N ARG A 186 12.24 5.14 -4.23
CA ARG A 186 11.99 3.71 -4.02
C ARG A 186 11.19 3.08 -5.16
N ASN A 187 10.10 3.73 -5.57
CA ASN A 187 9.24 3.24 -6.64
C ASN A 187 9.96 3.29 -7.99
N ASP A 188 10.66 4.37 -8.28
CA ASP A 188 11.41 4.54 -9.52
C ASP A 188 12.52 3.48 -9.63
N LEU A 189 13.24 3.24 -8.55
CA LEU A 189 14.27 2.20 -8.51
C LEU A 189 13.69 0.81 -8.79
N LEU A 190 12.60 0.44 -8.11
CA LEU A 190 11.96 -0.87 -8.32
C LEU A 190 11.45 -1.03 -9.75
N THR A 191 10.92 0.04 -10.35
CA THR A 191 10.49 0.06 -11.74
C THR A 191 11.69 -0.12 -12.68
N HIS A 192 12.78 0.60 -12.47
CA HIS A 192 13.99 0.49 -13.28
C HIS A 192 14.69 -0.87 -13.15
N MET A 193 14.60 -1.51 -11.97
CA MET A 193 15.07 -2.87 -11.80
C MET A 193 14.22 -3.90 -12.53
N GLN A 194 12.89 -3.63 -12.62
CA GLN A 194 11.94 -4.51 -13.29
C GLN A 194 12.08 -4.45 -14.81
N ASP A 195 12.27 -3.26 -15.38
CA ASP A 195 12.34 -3.02 -16.83
C ASP A 195 13.77 -3.16 -17.42
N GLY A 196 14.78 -3.37 -16.56
CA GLY A 196 16.19 -3.54 -16.95
C GLY A 196 16.96 -2.23 -17.15
N THR A 197 16.33 -1.07 -16.92
CA THR A 197 16.98 0.25 -17.05
C THR A 197 18.11 0.40 -16.04
N TYR A 198 17.95 -0.16 -14.84
CA TYR A 198 18.97 -0.11 -13.79
C TYR A 198 20.30 -0.72 -14.25
N GLU A 199 20.27 -1.91 -14.85
CA GLU A 199 21.46 -2.60 -15.34
C GLU A 199 22.15 -1.84 -16.50
N ILE A 200 21.37 -1.22 -17.37
CA ILE A 200 21.91 -0.41 -18.48
C ILE A 200 22.67 0.79 -17.93
N VAL A 201 22.12 1.47 -16.92
CA VAL A 201 22.76 2.62 -16.29
C VAL A 201 24.02 2.20 -15.55
N GLN A 202 23.96 1.12 -14.76
CA GLN A 202 25.13 0.61 -14.01
C GLN A 202 26.27 0.19 -14.95
N ASN A 203 25.97 -0.48 -16.04
CA ASN A 203 26.99 -0.87 -17.02
C ASN A 203 27.68 0.35 -17.64
N LYS A 204 26.92 1.40 -17.97
CA LYS A 204 27.50 2.66 -18.48
C LYS A 204 28.37 3.38 -17.47
N ILE A 205 28.00 3.37 -16.19
CA ILE A 205 28.82 3.96 -15.12
C ILE A 205 30.14 3.18 -14.96
N ASN A 206 30.12 1.85 -15.07
CA ASN A 206 31.30 1.01 -14.93
C ASN A 206 32.24 1.07 -16.15
N GLU A 207 31.76 1.58 -17.30
CA GLU A 207 32.57 1.80 -18.52
C GLU A 207 33.30 3.14 -18.51
N LEU A 208 32.98 4.06 -17.60
CA LEU A 208 33.59 5.39 -17.45
C LEU A 208 34.77 5.37 -16.48
#